data_70503afb08256a75762781c730552967
#
_entry.id   70503afb08256a75762781c730552967
#
_cell.length_a   1.000
_cell.length_b   1.000
_cell.length_c   1.000
_cell.angle_alpha   90.00
_cell.angle_beta   90.00
_cell.angle_gamma   90.00
#
_symmetry.space_group_name_H-M   'P 1'
#
loop_
_entity.id
_entity.type
_entity.pdbx_description
1 polymer ?
#
loop_
_entity_poly.entity_id
_entity_poly.type
_entity_poly.pdbx_seq_one_letter_code
_entity_poly.pdbx_strand_id
1 'polypeptide(L)'
;MDWLARLLNLPECFLSTSKNGGGGVIQGSASEAICTVIVAARERYLRSLATAGKSAEECEEVIDNNRSKLVALFSDQAHSSTQKGCQIAGVKHHSIKVPGSATENYVLTGPLLREALEELTARGLHPFFLTVTLGTTATCAADDFASIVPVLKDYPNLWVHVDAAFAGAALILPQYQHIPAPFEHFDSFDMNMHKWLLTNFDCSCLYVKTRKHLIDALSITPPYLRNAFSEQGLVTDYRDWQIPLGRRFRALKIWFVMRSYGVSGLQGHIRNSLQHGESFAQWVRDRADIFEIVVPPAFALTVFAVKTALREESNRLTKVVYEAVNADGEIFITSTVVDGIYAIRVVGGGPKVREEVLRRAFSILVSKAEEVLKAGGATMLDAVNGVKEVARINGRNGENGVKLSGVSAIAAVEQGVKGIVQEGIRGV
;
A
#
# COMPACT_ATOMS: atom_id res chain seq x y z
N MET A 1 3.19 -2.51 19.68
CA MET A 1 2.79 -1.35 18.82
C MET A 1 3.59 -0.10 19.21
N ASP A 2 3.63 0.35 20.44
CA ASP A 2 4.33 1.59 20.82
C ASP A 2 5.85 1.59 20.55
N TRP A 3 6.53 0.45 20.69
CA TRP A 3 7.93 0.33 20.29
C TRP A 3 8.11 0.59 18.79
N LEU A 4 7.21 0.06 17.96
CA LEU A 4 7.25 0.29 16.52
C LEU A 4 6.92 1.76 16.20
N ALA A 5 5.89 2.36 16.82
CA ALA A 5 5.56 3.77 16.63
C ALA A 5 6.75 4.68 16.94
N ARG A 6 7.46 4.44 18.06
CA ARG A 6 8.68 5.18 18.42
C ARG A 6 9.82 4.96 17.43
N LEU A 7 9.98 3.73 16.93
CA LEU A 7 11.00 3.40 15.93
C LEU A 7 10.75 4.13 14.60
N LEU A 8 9.47 4.30 14.22
CA LEU A 8 9.03 5.04 13.05
C LEU A 8 8.97 6.57 13.28
N ASN A 9 9.30 7.05 14.48
CA ASN A 9 9.17 8.44 14.90
C ASN A 9 7.76 9.03 14.69
N LEU A 10 6.72 8.20 14.91
CA LEU A 10 5.35 8.68 14.86
C LEU A 10 5.08 9.65 16.03
N PRO A 11 4.25 10.69 15.82
CA PRO A 11 3.84 11.60 16.88
C PRO A 11 3.26 10.90 18.11
N GLU A 12 3.47 11.47 19.29
CA GLU A 12 3.03 10.89 20.56
C GLU A 12 1.51 10.63 20.63
N CYS A 13 0.72 11.35 19.85
CA CYS A 13 -0.73 11.14 19.78
C CYS A 13 -1.13 9.72 19.33
N PHE A 14 -0.24 9.00 18.63
CA PHE A 14 -0.46 7.61 18.20
C PHE A 14 -0.03 6.55 19.23
N LEU A 15 0.56 6.95 20.34
CA LEU A 15 0.97 6.00 21.39
C LEU A 15 -0.23 5.60 22.26
N SER A 16 -0.21 4.38 22.79
CA SER A 16 -1.26 3.89 23.70
C SER A 16 -1.33 4.70 25.01
N THR A 17 -0.24 5.39 25.35
CA THR A 17 -0.09 6.24 26.53
C THR A 17 -0.48 7.69 26.29
N SER A 18 -0.91 8.06 25.06
CA SER A 18 -1.26 9.43 24.74
C SER A 18 -2.47 9.92 25.52
N LYS A 19 -2.51 11.20 25.88
CA LYS A 19 -3.64 11.84 26.59
C LYS A 19 -4.95 11.78 25.80
N ASN A 20 -4.86 11.75 24.48
CA ASN A 20 -6.02 11.68 23.58
C ASN A 20 -6.56 10.26 23.40
N GLY A 21 -5.98 9.26 24.06
CA GLY A 21 -6.40 7.88 23.94
C GLY A 21 -6.07 7.27 22.57
N GLY A 22 -4.87 7.55 22.05
CA GLY A 22 -4.37 6.93 20.84
C GLY A 22 -4.00 5.45 21.04
N GLY A 23 -3.43 4.87 20.01
CA GLY A 23 -2.91 3.51 20.08
C GLY A 23 -2.88 2.82 18.71
N GLY A 24 -2.34 1.61 18.70
CA GLY A 24 -2.22 0.82 17.49
C GLY A 24 -2.80 -0.57 17.62
N VAL A 25 -3.39 -1.06 16.52
CA VAL A 25 -3.94 -2.41 16.37
C VAL A 25 -3.34 -3.08 15.13
N ILE A 26 -3.11 -4.40 15.18
CA ILE A 26 -2.53 -5.14 14.06
C ILE A 26 -3.68 -5.73 13.24
N GLN A 27 -3.77 -5.32 11.97
CA GLN A 27 -4.72 -5.78 10.97
C GLN A 27 -4.09 -6.84 10.05
N GLY A 28 -4.90 -7.52 9.23
CA GLY A 28 -4.43 -8.49 8.25
C GLY A 28 -3.74 -7.82 7.06
N SER A 29 -4.20 -6.64 6.65
CA SER A 29 -3.65 -5.88 5.51
C SER A 29 -3.98 -4.40 5.64
N ALA A 30 -3.28 -3.54 4.88
CA ALA A 30 -3.65 -2.14 4.73
C ALA A 30 -5.08 -1.97 4.18
N SER A 31 -5.55 -2.89 3.33
CA SER A 31 -6.93 -2.86 2.83
C SER A 31 -7.97 -3.04 3.95
N GLU A 32 -7.68 -3.91 4.93
CA GLU A 32 -8.52 -4.06 6.12
C GLU A 32 -8.43 -2.83 7.03
N ALA A 33 -7.22 -2.28 7.22
CA ALA A 33 -6.97 -1.08 7.99
C ALA A 33 -7.74 0.12 7.43
N ILE A 34 -7.63 0.38 6.12
CA ILE A 34 -8.34 1.47 5.44
C ILE A 34 -9.86 1.30 5.55
N CYS A 35 -10.38 0.09 5.31
CA CYS A 35 -11.82 -0.18 5.45
C CYS A 35 -12.29 0.11 6.89
N THR A 36 -11.53 -0.32 7.88
CA THR A 36 -11.81 -0.10 9.32
C THR A 36 -11.90 1.39 9.64
N VAL A 37 -10.94 2.20 9.19
CA VAL A 37 -10.94 3.64 9.48
C VAL A 37 -11.95 4.42 8.64
N ILE A 38 -12.30 3.98 7.43
CA ILE A 38 -13.41 4.58 6.65
C ILE A 38 -14.73 4.42 7.40
N VAL A 39 -15.00 3.24 7.97
CA VAL A 39 -16.20 2.99 8.78
C VAL A 39 -16.19 3.89 10.03
N ALA A 40 -15.08 3.97 10.74
CA ALA A 40 -14.97 4.82 11.93
C ALA A 40 -15.14 6.32 11.60
N ALA A 41 -14.53 6.78 10.50
CA ALA A 41 -14.65 8.15 10.03
C ALA A 41 -16.11 8.50 9.63
N ARG A 42 -16.78 7.58 8.94
CA ARG A 42 -18.19 7.71 8.56
C ARG A 42 -19.06 7.91 9.77
N GLU A 43 -18.95 7.04 10.77
CA GLU A 43 -19.77 7.13 11.98
C GLU A 43 -19.42 8.38 12.81
N ARG A 44 -18.14 8.74 12.90
CA ARG A 44 -17.72 10.00 13.55
C ARG A 44 -18.37 11.21 12.88
N TYR A 45 -18.30 11.29 11.55
CA TYR A 45 -18.84 12.41 10.79
C TYR A 45 -20.36 12.50 10.94
N LEU A 46 -21.08 11.40 10.76
CA LEU A 46 -22.56 11.39 10.88
C LEU A 46 -23.02 11.80 12.28
N ARG A 47 -22.34 11.34 13.34
CA ARG A 47 -22.63 11.77 14.72
C ARG A 47 -22.35 13.25 14.94
N SER A 48 -21.35 13.83 14.26
CA SER A 48 -21.07 15.27 14.37
C SER A 48 -22.16 16.16 13.79
N LEU A 49 -22.99 15.63 12.89
CA LEU A 49 -24.16 16.32 12.32
C LEU A 49 -25.37 16.26 13.25
N ALA A 50 -25.43 15.27 14.13
CA ALA A 50 -26.47 15.11 15.13
C ALA A 50 -26.16 16.05 16.32
N THR A 51 -26.70 17.27 16.30
CA THR A 51 -26.41 18.31 17.28
C THR A 51 -27.09 18.04 18.63
N ALA A 52 -26.47 18.49 19.72
CA ALA A 52 -27.04 18.44 21.06
C ALA A 52 -28.40 19.16 21.11
N GLY A 53 -29.38 18.58 21.80
CA GLY A 53 -30.72 19.13 21.97
C GLY A 53 -31.80 18.55 21.06
N LYS A 54 -31.45 17.63 20.15
CA LYS A 54 -32.40 16.85 19.33
C LYS A 54 -32.80 15.55 20.03
N SER A 55 -33.99 15.05 19.72
CA SER A 55 -34.40 13.70 20.12
C SER A 55 -33.58 12.63 19.41
N ALA A 56 -33.65 11.39 19.87
CA ALA A 56 -32.99 10.27 19.22
C ALA A 56 -33.49 10.08 17.77
N GLU A 57 -34.80 10.21 17.56
CA GLU A 57 -35.44 10.11 16.25
C GLU A 57 -34.96 11.21 15.28
N GLU A 58 -34.92 12.48 15.76
CA GLU A 58 -34.41 13.60 14.96
C GLU A 58 -32.91 13.43 14.60
N CYS A 59 -32.13 12.84 15.50
CA CYS A 59 -30.70 12.52 15.21
C CYS A 59 -30.60 11.45 14.15
N GLU A 60 -31.41 10.40 14.21
CA GLU A 60 -31.45 9.30 13.25
C GLU A 60 -31.87 9.80 11.87
N GLU A 61 -32.90 10.65 11.78
CA GLU A 61 -33.31 11.29 10.53
C GLU A 61 -32.19 12.14 9.90
N VAL A 62 -31.46 12.92 10.68
CA VAL A 62 -30.33 13.71 10.20
C VAL A 62 -29.24 12.80 9.66
N ILE A 63 -28.92 11.72 10.35
CA ILE A 63 -27.91 10.73 9.92
C ILE A 63 -28.32 10.11 8.59
N ASP A 64 -29.55 9.63 8.45
CA ASP A 64 -30.02 8.95 7.26
C ASP A 64 -30.08 9.88 6.04
N ASN A 65 -30.56 11.12 6.22
CA ASN A 65 -30.62 12.14 5.17
C ASN A 65 -29.23 12.56 4.66
N ASN A 66 -28.17 12.36 5.44
CA ASN A 66 -26.81 12.75 5.05
C ASN A 66 -25.88 11.59 4.69
N ARG A 67 -26.24 10.36 5.02
CA ARG A 67 -25.45 9.16 4.71
C ARG A 67 -25.09 9.04 3.23
N SER A 68 -26.04 9.32 2.34
CA SER A 68 -25.86 9.26 0.88
C SER A 68 -25.03 10.42 0.29
N LYS A 69 -24.77 11.48 1.08
CA LYS A 69 -23.97 12.64 0.67
C LYS A 69 -22.48 12.51 1.01
N LEU A 70 -22.13 11.52 1.83
CA LEU A 70 -20.74 11.31 2.24
C LEU A 70 -19.85 10.95 1.06
N VAL A 71 -18.68 11.57 0.99
CA VAL A 71 -17.67 11.30 -0.04
C VAL A 71 -16.28 11.22 0.57
N ALA A 72 -15.55 10.14 0.25
CA ALA A 72 -14.15 9.95 0.60
C ALA A 72 -13.26 10.41 -0.56
N LEU A 73 -12.11 11.00 -0.26
CA LEU A 73 -11.15 11.53 -1.22
C LEU A 73 -9.83 10.75 -1.16
N PHE A 74 -9.16 10.67 -2.29
CA PHE A 74 -7.80 10.13 -2.45
C PHE A 74 -7.22 10.58 -3.79
N SER A 75 -5.89 10.56 -3.96
CA SER A 75 -5.27 10.83 -5.26
C SER A 75 -5.52 9.69 -6.25
N ASP A 76 -5.51 9.96 -7.54
CA ASP A 76 -5.60 8.93 -8.59
C ASP A 76 -4.41 7.95 -8.58
N GLN A 77 -3.36 8.27 -7.81
CA GLN A 77 -2.21 7.39 -7.56
C GLN A 77 -2.34 6.53 -6.29
N ALA A 78 -3.38 6.76 -5.48
CA ALA A 78 -3.62 5.97 -4.28
C ALA A 78 -3.90 4.50 -4.62
N HIS A 79 -3.56 3.61 -3.71
CA HIS A 79 -3.84 2.18 -3.89
C HIS A 79 -5.35 1.92 -3.94
N SER A 80 -5.77 0.96 -4.77
CA SER A 80 -7.17 0.56 -4.96
C SER A 80 -7.90 0.11 -3.68
N SER A 81 -7.17 -0.12 -2.59
CA SER A 81 -7.73 -0.44 -1.27
C SER A 81 -8.67 0.66 -0.74
N THR A 82 -8.38 1.94 -0.99
CA THR A 82 -9.26 3.04 -0.58
C THR A 82 -10.59 2.98 -1.33
N GLN A 83 -10.54 2.84 -2.65
CA GLN A 83 -11.76 2.68 -3.45
C GLN A 83 -12.57 1.46 -3.02
N LYS A 84 -11.90 0.32 -2.83
CA LYS A 84 -12.54 -0.92 -2.36
C LYS A 84 -13.13 -0.75 -0.95
N GLY A 85 -12.42 -0.08 -0.04
CA GLY A 85 -12.93 0.25 1.29
C GLY A 85 -14.19 1.10 1.25
N CYS A 86 -14.25 2.09 0.35
CA CYS A 86 -15.44 2.92 0.11
C CYS A 86 -16.62 2.08 -0.39
N GLN A 87 -16.37 1.15 -1.33
CA GLN A 87 -17.41 0.24 -1.84
C GLN A 87 -17.97 -0.65 -0.73
N ILE A 88 -17.10 -1.22 0.12
CA ILE A 88 -17.51 -2.07 1.24
C ILE A 88 -18.28 -1.25 2.29
N ALA A 89 -17.81 -0.03 2.59
CA ALA A 89 -18.46 0.87 3.54
C ALA A 89 -19.75 1.52 3.01
N GLY A 90 -20.08 1.35 1.73
CA GLY A 90 -21.28 1.93 1.11
C GLY A 90 -21.24 3.46 1.00
N VAL A 91 -20.07 4.05 0.77
CA VAL A 91 -19.87 5.50 0.63
C VAL A 91 -19.36 5.86 -0.76
N LYS A 92 -19.67 7.10 -1.20
CA LYS A 92 -19.12 7.64 -2.45
C LYS A 92 -17.63 7.91 -2.30
N HIS A 93 -16.93 7.93 -3.42
CA HIS A 93 -15.53 8.34 -3.47
C HIS A 93 -15.27 9.32 -4.61
N HIS A 94 -14.24 10.13 -4.44
CA HIS A 94 -13.73 11.07 -5.43
C HIS A 94 -12.21 10.90 -5.55
N SER A 95 -11.74 10.68 -6.76
CA SER A 95 -10.33 10.56 -7.09
C SER A 95 -9.80 11.90 -7.57
N ILE A 96 -8.86 12.48 -6.85
CA ILE A 96 -8.22 13.75 -7.20
C ILE A 96 -7.12 13.44 -8.21
N LYS A 97 -7.20 14.04 -9.41
CA LYS A 97 -6.13 13.91 -10.39
C LYS A 97 -4.91 14.70 -9.95
N VAL A 98 -3.75 14.04 -9.91
CA VAL A 98 -2.48 14.68 -9.55
C VAL A 98 -1.56 14.73 -10.77
N PRO A 99 -0.97 15.89 -11.08
CA PRO A 99 -0.02 16.02 -12.17
C PRO A 99 1.32 15.37 -11.79
N GLY A 100 2.05 14.92 -12.80
CA GLY A 100 3.40 14.40 -12.64
C GLY A 100 4.16 14.36 -13.96
N SER A 101 5.45 14.08 -13.89
CA SER A 101 6.35 14.04 -15.03
C SER A 101 7.58 13.16 -14.75
N ALA A 102 8.48 13.06 -15.72
CA ALA A 102 9.74 12.36 -15.54
C ALA A 102 10.68 13.01 -14.50
N THR A 103 10.48 14.27 -14.17
CA THR A 103 11.28 15.03 -13.19
C THR A 103 10.54 15.27 -11.88
N GLU A 104 9.21 15.14 -11.87
CA GLU A 104 8.35 15.34 -10.70
C GLU A 104 7.46 14.13 -10.53
N ASN A 105 7.41 13.60 -9.32
CA ASN A 105 6.52 12.49 -9.02
C ASN A 105 5.08 12.98 -8.87
N TYR A 106 4.11 12.07 -8.93
CA TYR A 106 2.67 12.34 -8.83
C TYR A 106 2.28 12.56 -7.36
N VAL A 107 2.21 13.81 -6.93
CA VAL A 107 2.08 14.22 -5.52
C VAL A 107 0.77 14.97 -5.30
N LEU A 108 -0.05 14.51 -4.36
CA LEU A 108 -1.20 15.29 -3.88
C LEU A 108 -0.71 16.44 -3.01
N THR A 109 -1.14 17.66 -3.34
CA THR A 109 -0.79 18.89 -2.62
C THR A 109 -2.00 19.53 -1.96
N GLY A 110 -1.76 20.44 -1.00
CA GLY A 110 -2.81 21.20 -0.34
C GLY A 110 -3.71 21.99 -1.30
N PRO A 111 -3.17 22.72 -2.29
CA PRO A 111 -3.98 23.42 -3.29
C PRO A 111 -4.93 22.49 -4.07
N LEU A 112 -4.46 21.34 -4.56
CA LEU A 112 -5.30 20.36 -5.25
C LEU A 112 -6.39 19.79 -4.34
N LEU A 113 -6.04 19.52 -3.08
CA LEU A 113 -7.01 19.07 -2.08
C LEU A 113 -8.09 20.14 -1.84
N ARG A 114 -7.70 21.40 -1.68
CA ARG A 114 -8.62 22.52 -1.44
C ARG A 114 -9.62 22.65 -2.58
N GLU A 115 -9.16 22.66 -3.82
CA GLU A 115 -10.01 22.72 -5.01
C GLU A 115 -11.05 21.60 -5.03
N ALA A 116 -10.63 20.37 -4.79
CA ALA A 116 -11.53 19.22 -4.74
C ALA A 116 -12.57 19.31 -3.59
N LEU A 117 -12.15 19.79 -2.41
CA LEU A 117 -13.04 19.96 -1.26
C LEU A 117 -14.10 21.06 -1.53
N GLU A 118 -13.70 22.18 -2.11
CA GLU A 118 -14.58 23.28 -2.48
C GLU A 118 -15.59 22.85 -3.54
N GLU A 119 -15.15 22.15 -4.60
CA GLU A 119 -16.04 21.60 -5.63
C GLU A 119 -17.10 20.66 -5.03
N LEU A 120 -16.68 19.68 -4.21
CA LEU A 120 -17.58 18.70 -3.63
C LEU A 120 -18.58 19.34 -2.66
N THR A 121 -18.13 20.29 -1.85
CA THR A 121 -18.98 21.03 -0.91
C THR A 121 -20.00 21.89 -1.65
N ALA A 122 -19.61 22.58 -2.72
CA ALA A 122 -20.51 23.36 -3.58
C ALA A 122 -21.61 22.49 -4.22
N ARG A 123 -21.35 21.20 -4.44
CA ARG A 123 -22.33 20.21 -4.92
C ARG A 123 -23.21 19.63 -3.80
N GLY A 124 -23.11 20.12 -2.57
CA GLY A 124 -23.87 19.63 -1.43
C GLY A 124 -23.43 18.25 -0.93
N LEU A 125 -22.21 17.82 -1.27
CA LEU A 125 -21.60 16.60 -0.75
C LEU A 125 -20.83 16.90 0.54
N HIS A 126 -20.62 15.86 1.34
CA HIS A 126 -19.90 15.93 2.61
C HIS A 126 -18.57 15.18 2.54
N PRO A 127 -17.46 15.88 2.25
CA PRO A 127 -16.12 15.31 2.37
C PRO A 127 -15.87 14.90 3.84
N PHE A 128 -15.69 13.59 4.10
CA PHE A 128 -15.54 13.09 5.47
C PHE A 128 -14.25 12.32 5.70
N PHE A 129 -13.58 11.87 4.63
CA PHE A 129 -12.39 11.03 4.70
C PHE A 129 -11.43 11.38 3.57
N LEU A 130 -10.13 11.40 3.88
CA LEU A 130 -9.04 11.59 2.92
C LEU A 130 -7.97 10.53 3.17
N THR A 131 -7.56 9.80 2.12
CA THR A 131 -6.31 9.03 2.14
C THR A 131 -5.19 9.87 1.53
N VAL A 132 -4.13 10.09 2.30
CA VAL A 132 -2.83 10.58 1.81
C VAL A 132 -1.82 9.46 1.85
N THR A 133 -0.87 9.42 0.92
CA THR A 133 0.00 8.26 0.74
C THR A 133 1.48 8.61 0.93
N LEU A 134 2.18 7.77 1.69
CA LEU A 134 3.65 7.73 1.74
C LEU A 134 4.13 6.51 0.96
N GLY A 135 4.51 6.71 -0.31
CA GLY A 135 4.97 5.66 -1.19
C GLY A 135 3.84 4.99 -1.97
N THR A 136 3.30 5.69 -2.99
CA THR A 136 2.25 5.19 -3.88
C THR A 136 2.69 3.91 -4.60
N THR A 137 1.73 3.05 -4.92
CA THR A 137 2.03 1.74 -5.52
C THR A 137 2.72 1.86 -6.87
N ALA A 138 2.30 2.79 -7.71
CA ALA A 138 2.81 2.91 -9.07
C ALA A 138 4.23 3.51 -9.12
N THR A 139 4.47 4.59 -8.38
CA THR A 139 5.65 5.44 -8.52
C THR A 139 6.41 5.70 -7.23
N CYS A 140 5.92 5.19 -6.09
CA CYS A 140 6.43 5.50 -4.76
C CYS A 140 6.44 6.99 -4.41
N ALA A 141 5.51 7.77 -4.96
CA ALA A 141 5.31 9.17 -4.59
C ALA A 141 4.95 9.29 -3.10
N ALA A 142 5.38 10.37 -2.48
CA ALA A 142 4.94 10.79 -1.16
C ALA A 142 4.15 12.10 -1.30
N ASP A 143 2.93 12.12 -0.79
CA ASP A 143 2.09 13.31 -0.83
C ASP A 143 2.68 14.45 0.00
N ASP A 144 2.36 15.69 -0.32
CA ASP A 144 2.85 16.89 0.39
C ASP A 144 2.05 17.10 1.68
N PHE A 145 2.38 16.30 2.70
CA PHE A 145 1.71 16.35 4.00
C PHE A 145 1.71 17.72 4.63
N ALA A 146 2.79 18.51 4.45
CA ALA A 146 2.93 19.82 5.05
C ALA A 146 1.96 20.84 4.43
N SER A 147 1.77 20.83 3.12
CA SER A 147 0.84 21.72 2.43
C SER A 147 -0.63 21.38 2.67
N ILE A 148 -0.92 20.12 3.05
CA ILE A 148 -2.28 19.64 3.37
C ILE A 148 -2.75 20.17 4.73
N VAL A 149 -1.87 20.25 5.74
CA VAL A 149 -2.23 20.65 7.11
C VAL A 149 -3.01 21.99 7.18
N PRO A 150 -2.60 23.07 6.50
CA PRO A 150 -3.36 24.32 6.54
C PRO A 150 -4.81 24.20 6.03
N VAL A 151 -5.05 23.29 5.06
CA VAL A 151 -6.39 23.08 4.48
C VAL A 151 -7.35 22.47 5.51
N LEU A 152 -6.84 21.62 6.41
CA LEU A 152 -7.66 20.91 7.41
C LEU A 152 -8.31 21.87 8.44
N LYS A 153 -7.79 23.10 8.60
CA LYS A 153 -8.39 24.10 9.49
C LYS A 153 -9.82 24.46 9.09
N ASP A 154 -10.10 24.46 7.79
CA ASP A 154 -11.39 24.78 7.22
C ASP A 154 -12.33 23.54 7.17
N TYR A 155 -11.74 22.34 7.35
CA TYR A 155 -12.47 21.05 7.31
C TYR A 155 -12.18 20.18 8.54
N PRO A 156 -12.55 20.63 9.78
CA PRO A 156 -12.15 19.97 11.03
C PRO A 156 -12.75 18.57 11.22
N ASN A 157 -13.81 18.23 10.48
CA ASN A 157 -14.43 16.92 10.52
C ASN A 157 -13.91 15.94 9.46
N LEU A 158 -13.00 16.38 8.58
CA LEU A 158 -12.36 15.50 7.61
C LEU A 158 -11.39 14.57 8.33
N TRP A 159 -11.59 13.25 8.22
CA TRP A 159 -10.64 12.26 8.73
C TRP A 159 -9.49 12.12 7.74
N VAL A 160 -8.27 12.31 8.17
CA VAL A 160 -7.09 12.08 7.33
C VAL A 160 -6.38 10.81 7.76
N HIS A 161 -6.23 9.89 6.81
CA HIS A 161 -5.53 8.62 6.96
C HIS A 161 -4.25 8.61 6.12
N VAL A 162 -3.12 8.26 6.72
CA VAL A 162 -1.85 8.09 6.03
C VAL A 162 -1.68 6.61 5.67
N ASP A 163 -1.81 6.29 4.38
CA ASP A 163 -1.41 4.99 3.83
C ASP A 163 0.11 5.00 3.59
N ALA A 164 0.84 4.39 4.49
CA ALA A 164 2.28 4.20 4.41
C ALA A 164 2.63 2.71 4.29
N ALA A 165 1.75 1.93 3.65
CA ALA A 165 1.82 0.48 3.61
C ALA A 165 3.18 -0.07 3.17
N PHE A 166 3.87 0.59 2.24
CA PHE A 166 5.21 0.21 1.78
C PHE A 166 6.30 1.10 2.37
N ALA A 167 6.28 2.39 2.04
CA ALA A 167 7.40 3.28 2.37
C ALA A 167 7.43 3.71 3.85
N GLY A 168 6.37 3.43 4.63
CA GLY A 168 6.39 3.61 6.09
C GLY A 168 7.54 2.88 6.79
N ALA A 169 8.03 1.78 6.22
CA ALA A 169 9.20 1.08 6.72
C ALA A 169 10.50 1.92 6.67
N ALA A 170 10.61 2.85 5.74
CA ALA A 170 11.78 3.72 5.60
C ALA A 170 11.90 4.73 6.75
N LEU A 171 10.81 5.03 7.46
CA LEU A 171 10.80 5.97 8.60
C LEU A 171 11.71 5.53 9.77
N ILE A 172 12.17 4.28 9.80
CA ILE A 172 13.17 3.82 10.77
C ILE A 172 14.55 4.46 10.55
N LEU A 173 14.80 5.04 9.37
CA LEU A 173 16.07 5.67 9.04
C LEU A 173 16.08 7.13 9.46
N PRO A 174 17.17 7.64 10.08
CA PRO A 174 17.26 9.02 10.56
C PRO A 174 16.92 10.08 9.52
N GLN A 175 17.30 9.85 8.25
CA GLN A 175 17.05 10.80 7.16
C GLN A 175 15.56 10.97 6.80
N TYR A 176 14.69 10.03 7.19
CA TYR A 176 13.25 10.08 6.91
C TYR A 176 12.40 10.38 8.15
N GLN A 177 13.01 10.50 9.34
CA GLN A 177 12.30 10.74 10.59
C GLN A 177 11.65 12.14 10.70
N HIS A 178 11.92 13.04 9.77
CA HIS A 178 11.22 14.32 9.66
C HIS A 178 9.84 14.21 9.00
N ILE A 179 9.61 13.17 8.18
CA ILE A 179 8.37 12.99 7.41
C ILE A 179 7.13 12.90 8.30
N PRO A 180 7.12 12.19 9.45
CA PRO A 180 5.94 12.11 10.29
C PRO A 180 5.56 13.38 11.06
N ALA A 181 6.35 14.44 11.03
CA ALA A 181 6.05 15.64 11.79
C ALA A 181 4.62 16.19 11.53
N PRO A 182 4.10 16.31 10.29
CA PRO A 182 2.73 16.75 10.03
C PRO A 182 1.65 15.76 10.50
N PHE A 183 2.00 14.50 10.79
CA PHE A 183 1.01 13.45 11.12
C PHE A 183 0.31 13.69 12.47
N GLU A 184 0.83 14.58 13.31
CA GLU A 184 0.12 15.00 14.53
C GLU A 184 -1.25 15.65 14.23
N HIS A 185 -1.44 16.17 13.01
CA HIS A 185 -2.70 16.75 12.55
C HIS A 185 -3.65 15.74 11.91
N PHE A 186 -3.19 14.50 11.66
CA PHE A 186 -3.94 13.44 10.98
C PHE A 186 -4.55 12.46 11.97
N ASP A 187 -5.59 11.73 11.58
CA ASP A 187 -6.37 10.88 12.47
C ASP A 187 -5.83 9.45 12.58
N SER A 188 -5.22 8.94 11.51
CA SER A 188 -4.72 7.56 11.47
C SER A 188 -3.54 7.38 10.51
N PHE A 189 -2.76 6.35 10.77
CA PHE A 189 -1.60 5.94 9.99
C PHE A 189 -1.56 4.42 9.92
N ASP A 190 -1.24 3.83 8.76
CA ASP A 190 -0.92 2.41 8.68
C ASP A 190 0.35 2.11 7.91
N MET A 191 1.00 1.00 8.27
CA MET A 191 2.11 0.45 7.51
C MET A 191 2.12 -1.08 7.56
N ASN A 192 2.57 -1.72 6.48
CA ASN A 192 2.67 -3.17 6.39
C ASN A 192 4.08 -3.66 6.73
N MET A 193 4.28 -4.18 7.94
CA MET A 193 5.56 -4.83 8.29
C MET A 193 5.88 -6.01 7.38
N HIS A 194 4.85 -6.68 6.83
CA HIS A 194 5.02 -7.81 5.92
C HIS A 194 5.43 -7.44 4.50
N LYS A 195 5.50 -6.14 4.14
CA LYS A 195 6.03 -5.70 2.84
C LYS A 195 7.54 -5.50 2.90
N TRP A 196 8.02 -4.57 3.70
CA TRP A 196 9.42 -4.16 3.66
C TRP A 196 10.16 -4.26 5.02
N LEU A 197 9.48 -4.63 6.10
CA LEU A 197 10.08 -4.70 7.44
C LEU A 197 10.16 -6.12 8.01
N LEU A 198 10.60 -7.09 7.17
CA LEU A 198 11.05 -8.43 7.52
C LEU A 198 10.05 -9.31 8.30
N THR A 199 8.79 -8.91 8.39
CA THR A 199 7.75 -9.72 9.03
C THR A 199 7.01 -10.53 7.97
N ASN A 200 6.75 -11.80 8.24
CA ASN A 200 5.99 -12.62 7.31
C ASN A 200 4.52 -12.17 7.23
N PHE A 201 3.89 -12.43 6.09
CA PHE A 201 2.47 -12.16 5.87
C PHE A 201 1.62 -12.94 6.89
N ASP A 202 0.58 -12.39 7.56
CA ASP A 202 -0.01 -11.07 7.40
C ASP A 202 0.28 -10.19 8.63
N CYS A 203 0.61 -8.91 8.43
CA CYS A 203 0.89 -7.97 9.51
C CYS A 203 0.85 -6.50 9.02
N SER A 204 -0.28 -5.84 9.18
CA SER A 204 -0.48 -4.41 8.95
C SER A 204 -0.67 -3.70 10.28
N CYS A 205 0.07 -2.65 10.53
CA CYS A 205 0.07 -1.92 11.79
C CYS A 205 -0.72 -0.61 11.62
N LEU A 206 -1.97 -0.62 12.04
CA LEU A 206 -2.84 0.55 12.07
C LEU A 206 -2.68 1.30 13.39
N TYR A 207 -2.46 2.61 13.31
CA TYR A 207 -2.46 3.55 14.45
C TYR A 207 -3.55 4.57 14.29
N VAL A 208 -4.17 4.95 15.39
CA VAL A 208 -5.20 6.00 15.46
C VAL A 208 -4.88 7.00 16.56
N LYS A 209 -5.18 8.27 16.31
CA LYS A 209 -5.01 9.37 17.26
C LYS A 209 -6.00 9.28 18.42
N THR A 210 -7.19 8.69 18.17
CA THR A 210 -8.26 8.54 19.14
C THR A 210 -8.97 7.20 18.92
N ARG A 211 -8.62 6.21 19.78
CA ARG A 211 -9.20 4.85 19.71
C ARG A 211 -10.70 4.81 19.96
N LYS A 212 -11.24 5.81 20.66
CA LYS A 212 -12.67 5.91 20.91
C LYS A 212 -13.51 5.88 19.63
N HIS A 213 -13.02 6.47 18.55
CA HIS A 213 -13.72 6.47 17.27
C HIS A 213 -13.86 5.08 16.65
N LEU A 214 -12.84 4.20 16.84
CA LEU A 214 -12.94 2.79 16.44
C LEU A 214 -13.98 2.06 17.31
N ILE A 215 -13.88 2.22 18.64
CA ILE A 215 -14.77 1.58 19.60
C ILE A 215 -16.22 1.99 19.34
N ASP A 216 -16.48 3.28 19.17
CA ASP A 216 -17.82 3.81 18.93
C ASP A 216 -18.47 3.27 17.64
N ALA A 217 -17.64 2.93 16.63
CA ALA A 217 -18.11 2.47 15.33
C ALA A 217 -18.24 0.94 15.23
N LEU A 218 -17.42 0.20 15.99
CA LEU A 218 -17.22 -1.25 15.77
C LEU A 218 -17.62 -2.11 16.97
N SER A 219 -17.84 -1.49 18.16
CA SER A 219 -18.15 -2.26 19.36
C SER A 219 -19.52 -2.90 19.28
N ILE A 220 -19.57 -4.19 19.59
CA ILE A 220 -20.78 -4.96 19.78
C ILE A 220 -20.67 -5.66 21.15
N THR A 221 -21.61 -5.40 22.04
CA THR A 221 -21.60 -5.89 23.42
C THR A 221 -22.80 -6.80 23.75
N PRO A 222 -22.97 -7.94 23.04
CA PRO A 222 -23.98 -8.92 23.45
C PRO A 222 -23.63 -9.53 24.81
N PRO A 223 -24.59 -10.08 25.56
CA PRO A 223 -24.36 -10.59 26.92
C PRO A 223 -23.21 -11.57 27.05
N TYR A 224 -23.03 -12.46 26.07
CA TYR A 224 -21.97 -13.47 26.08
C TYR A 224 -20.54 -12.94 25.83
N LEU A 225 -20.39 -11.68 25.39
CA LEU A 225 -19.10 -11.01 25.22
C LEU A 225 -18.77 -10.05 26.37
N ARG A 226 -19.71 -9.84 27.32
CA ARG A 226 -19.49 -9.00 28.49
C ARG A 226 -18.61 -9.73 29.50
N ASN A 227 -17.64 -9.03 30.03
CA ASN A 227 -16.87 -9.49 31.18
C ASN A 227 -16.50 -8.30 32.08
N ALA A 228 -16.38 -8.57 33.39
CA ALA A 228 -16.15 -7.54 34.39
C ALA A 228 -14.90 -6.70 34.15
N PHE A 229 -13.86 -7.25 33.54
CA PHE A 229 -12.60 -6.54 33.29
C PHE A 229 -12.74 -5.52 32.15
N SER A 230 -13.46 -5.88 31.08
CA SER A 230 -13.75 -4.97 29.96
C SER A 230 -14.72 -3.87 30.39
N GLU A 231 -15.78 -4.20 31.15
CA GLU A 231 -16.77 -3.23 31.64
C GLU A 231 -16.16 -2.21 32.63
N GLN A 232 -15.19 -2.63 33.43
CA GLN A 232 -14.45 -1.75 34.34
C GLN A 232 -13.33 -0.95 33.62
N GLY A 233 -13.10 -1.15 32.34
CA GLY A 233 -12.02 -0.49 31.59
C GLY A 233 -10.61 -0.92 32.00
N LEU A 234 -10.47 -2.04 32.71
CA LEU A 234 -9.18 -2.55 33.20
C LEU A 234 -8.33 -3.18 32.09
N VAL A 235 -8.95 -3.57 30.98
CA VAL A 235 -8.27 -4.18 29.84
C VAL A 235 -8.70 -3.52 28.54
N THR A 236 -7.78 -3.46 27.57
CA THR A 236 -8.09 -3.06 26.19
C THR A 236 -8.58 -4.28 25.43
N ASP A 237 -9.83 -4.25 25.01
CA ASP A 237 -10.38 -5.31 24.14
C ASP A 237 -10.25 -4.90 22.67
N TYR A 238 -9.30 -5.52 21.96
CA TYR A 238 -9.01 -5.19 20.57
C TYR A 238 -10.08 -5.66 19.58
N ARG A 239 -11.06 -6.48 19.99
CA ARG A 239 -12.22 -6.80 19.14
C ARG A 239 -12.99 -5.54 18.71
N ASP A 240 -13.00 -4.52 19.58
CA ASP A 240 -13.66 -3.24 19.34
C ASP A 240 -12.86 -2.28 18.45
N TRP A 241 -11.63 -2.67 18.02
CA TRP A 241 -10.74 -1.85 17.19
C TRP A 241 -10.57 -2.42 15.78
N GLN A 242 -11.31 -3.45 15.43
CA GLN A 242 -11.16 -4.19 14.18
C GLN A 242 -12.50 -4.77 13.73
N ILE A 243 -12.57 -5.21 12.46
CA ILE A 243 -13.77 -5.83 11.90
C ILE A 243 -14.02 -7.24 12.49
N PRO A 244 -13.02 -8.16 12.55
CA PRO A 244 -13.24 -9.49 13.11
C PRO A 244 -13.25 -9.45 14.64
N LEU A 245 -14.12 -10.27 15.26
CA LEU A 245 -14.15 -10.43 16.72
C LEU A 245 -12.93 -11.19 17.25
N GLY A 246 -12.59 -12.32 16.62
CA GLY A 246 -11.39 -13.10 16.93
C GLY A 246 -10.14 -12.57 16.23
N ARG A 247 -8.96 -12.84 16.81
CA ARG A 247 -7.69 -12.37 16.24
C ARG A 247 -6.55 -13.33 16.52
N ARG A 248 -5.57 -13.35 15.62
CA ARG A 248 -4.31 -14.04 15.81
C ARG A 248 -3.38 -13.25 16.73
N PHE A 249 -2.47 -13.91 17.42
CA PHE A 249 -1.42 -13.28 18.21
C PHE A 249 -0.27 -12.77 17.32
N ARG A 250 -0.56 -11.82 16.42
CA ARG A 250 0.41 -11.25 15.47
C ARG A 250 1.49 -10.43 16.14
N ALA A 251 1.26 -9.92 17.36
CA ALA A 251 2.23 -9.15 18.10
C ALA A 251 3.53 -9.94 18.36
N LEU A 252 3.44 -11.28 18.48
CA LEU A 252 4.60 -12.13 18.74
C LEU A 252 5.61 -12.07 17.59
N LYS A 253 5.19 -12.12 16.33
CA LYS A 253 6.10 -12.04 15.19
C LYS A 253 6.75 -10.66 15.02
N ILE A 254 6.04 -9.58 15.37
CA ILE A 254 6.63 -8.24 15.45
C ILE A 254 7.73 -8.22 16.49
N TRP A 255 7.44 -8.76 17.69
CA TRP A 255 8.40 -8.83 18.77
C TRP A 255 9.65 -9.63 18.39
N PHE A 256 9.50 -10.80 17.76
CA PHE A 256 10.63 -11.60 17.27
C PHE A 256 11.49 -10.83 16.27
N VAL A 257 10.87 -10.19 15.27
CA VAL A 257 11.60 -9.41 14.26
C VAL A 257 12.37 -8.26 14.92
N MET A 258 11.71 -7.48 15.78
CA MET A 258 12.35 -6.35 16.46
C MET A 258 13.48 -6.80 17.40
N ARG A 259 13.32 -7.94 18.09
CA ARG A 259 14.34 -8.47 19.00
C ARG A 259 15.51 -9.11 18.26
N SER A 260 15.24 -9.83 17.17
CA SER A 260 16.28 -10.55 16.41
C SER A 260 17.18 -9.60 15.61
N TYR A 261 16.58 -8.60 14.96
CA TYR A 261 17.35 -7.66 14.14
C TYR A 261 17.82 -6.41 14.89
N GLY A 262 17.09 -6.01 15.93
CA GLY A 262 17.29 -4.72 16.60
C GLY A 262 17.11 -3.53 15.67
N VAL A 263 17.31 -2.32 16.19
CA VAL A 263 17.20 -1.08 15.40
C VAL A 263 18.25 -1.06 14.29
N SER A 264 19.50 -1.36 14.60
CA SER A 264 20.60 -1.31 13.63
C SER A 264 20.44 -2.31 12.48
N GLY A 265 19.98 -3.53 12.76
CA GLY A 265 19.74 -4.56 11.74
C GLY A 265 18.59 -4.19 10.81
N LEU A 266 17.47 -3.67 11.35
CA LEU A 266 16.35 -3.19 10.55
C LEU A 266 16.76 -1.98 9.70
N GLN A 267 17.49 -1.02 10.26
CA GLN A 267 18.03 0.11 9.51
C GLN A 267 19.01 -0.33 8.42
N GLY A 268 19.86 -1.32 8.72
CA GLY A 268 20.79 -1.93 7.76
C GLY A 268 20.05 -2.53 6.57
N HIS A 269 18.98 -3.29 6.82
CA HIS A 269 18.13 -3.87 5.78
C HIS A 269 17.53 -2.79 4.86
N ILE A 270 16.95 -1.73 5.43
CA ILE A 270 16.35 -0.66 4.62
C ILE A 270 17.41 0.12 3.83
N ARG A 271 18.59 0.44 4.43
CA ARG A 271 19.70 1.09 3.70
C ARG A 271 20.17 0.26 2.52
N ASN A 272 20.37 -1.04 2.72
CA ASN A 272 20.80 -1.95 1.65
C ASN A 272 19.74 -1.98 0.53
N SER A 273 18.46 -2.01 0.87
CA SER A 273 17.39 -1.98 -0.13
C SER A 273 17.39 -0.68 -0.93
N LEU A 274 17.59 0.47 -0.28
CA LEU A 274 17.71 1.77 -0.95
C LEU A 274 18.93 1.80 -1.88
N GLN A 275 20.07 1.29 -1.43
CA GLN A 275 21.29 1.20 -2.25
C GLN A 275 21.08 0.31 -3.47
N HIS A 276 20.42 -0.83 -3.31
CA HIS A 276 20.07 -1.71 -4.42
C HIS A 276 19.15 -1.01 -5.44
N GLY A 277 18.16 -0.25 -4.97
CA GLY A 277 17.31 0.55 -5.84
C GLY A 277 18.08 1.62 -6.62
N GLU A 278 18.99 2.33 -5.96
CA GLU A 278 19.86 3.33 -6.59
C GLU A 278 20.78 2.70 -7.65
N SER A 279 21.43 1.59 -7.30
CA SER A 279 22.27 0.84 -8.26
C SER A 279 21.46 0.41 -9.49
N PHE A 280 20.23 -0.12 -9.28
CA PHE A 280 19.36 -0.53 -10.38
C PHE A 280 18.95 0.66 -11.26
N ALA A 281 18.57 1.78 -10.65
CA ALA A 281 18.24 3.00 -11.38
C ALA A 281 19.42 3.52 -12.19
N GLN A 282 20.64 3.42 -11.65
CA GLN A 282 21.84 3.82 -12.37
C GLN A 282 22.08 2.91 -13.59
N TRP A 283 21.92 1.60 -13.46
CA TRP A 283 22.06 0.69 -14.62
C TRP A 283 21.03 0.97 -15.72
N VAL A 284 19.81 1.36 -15.35
CA VAL A 284 18.79 1.81 -16.32
C VAL A 284 19.26 3.08 -17.04
N ARG A 285 19.84 4.06 -16.32
CA ARG A 285 20.40 5.29 -16.91
C ARG A 285 21.61 4.98 -17.83
N ASP A 286 22.44 4.03 -17.45
CA ASP A 286 23.62 3.61 -18.24
C ASP A 286 23.22 2.96 -19.59
N ARG A 287 21.96 2.49 -19.69
CA ARG A 287 21.35 1.97 -20.92
C ARG A 287 20.26 2.92 -21.45
N ALA A 288 20.54 4.23 -21.45
CA ALA A 288 19.67 5.27 -22.02
C ALA A 288 19.47 5.15 -23.55
N ASP A 289 20.20 4.25 -24.20
CA ASP A 289 19.97 3.79 -25.57
C ASP A 289 18.72 2.91 -25.71
N ILE A 290 18.34 2.17 -24.66
CA ILE A 290 17.22 1.23 -24.64
C ILE A 290 16.08 1.73 -23.74
N PHE A 291 16.39 2.28 -22.57
CA PHE A 291 15.43 2.58 -21.52
C PHE A 291 15.35 4.07 -21.19
N GLU A 292 14.20 4.49 -20.72
CA GLU A 292 13.98 5.78 -20.07
C GLU A 292 13.36 5.59 -18.67
N ILE A 293 13.79 6.37 -17.69
CA ILE A 293 13.16 6.44 -16.37
C ILE A 293 11.89 7.30 -16.49
N VAL A 294 10.75 6.75 -16.05
CA VAL A 294 9.43 7.39 -16.18
C VAL A 294 9.17 8.42 -15.09
N VAL A 295 9.63 8.15 -13.87
CA VAL A 295 9.53 9.04 -12.71
C VAL A 295 10.81 8.97 -11.87
N PRO A 296 11.13 9.97 -11.05
CA PRO A 296 12.28 9.90 -10.16
C PRO A 296 12.24 8.65 -9.27
N PRO A 297 13.29 7.81 -9.24
CA PRO A 297 13.35 6.65 -8.36
C PRO A 297 13.19 7.05 -6.89
N ALA A 298 12.38 6.29 -6.14
CA ALA A 298 12.11 6.56 -4.74
C ALA A 298 11.92 5.27 -3.94
N PHE A 299 12.34 5.23 -2.69
CA PHE A 299 12.14 4.12 -1.75
C PHE A 299 12.44 2.74 -2.35
N ALA A 300 13.62 2.62 -3.01
CA ALA A 300 14.08 1.42 -3.70
C ALA A 300 13.23 0.96 -4.91
N LEU A 301 12.30 1.78 -5.38
CA LEU A 301 11.51 1.53 -6.60
C LEU A 301 12.11 2.29 -7.79
N THR A 302 12.30 1.58 -8.91
CA THR A 302 12.61 2.16 -10.21
C THR A 302 11.48 1.84 -11.19
N VAL A 303 10.97 2.87 -11.87
CA VAL A 303 9.91 2.78 -12.88
C VAL A 303 10.48 3.25 -14.21
N PHE A 304 10.48 2.38 -15.21
CA PHE A 304 11.13 2.64 -16.49
C PHE A 304 10.37 2.00 -17.66
N ALA A 305 10.61 2.51 -18.85
CA ALA A 305 10.01 2.04 -20.09
C ALA A 305 11.08 1.88 -21.19
N VAL A 306 10.77 1.15 -22.25
CA VAL A 306 11.59 1.12 -23.46
C VAL A 306 11.49 2.48 -24.14
N LYS A 307 12.66 3.06 -24.42
CA LYS A 307 12.77 4.40 -24.99
C LYS A 307 12.54 4.37 -26.51
N THR A 308 11.61 5.16 -26.98
CA THR A 308 11.37 5.41 -28.40
C THR A 308 10.94 6.85 -28.63
N ALA A 309 10.93 7.29 -29.91
CA ALA A 309 10.50 8.63 -30.27
C ALA A 309 8.98 8.87 -30.06
N LEU A 310 8.17 7.80 -30.17
CA LEU A 310 6.71 7.85 -30.05
C LEU A 310 6.24 7.12 -28.81
N ARG A 311 5.40 7.75 -28.00
CA ARG A 311 4.88 7.17 -26.75
C ARG A 311 4.09 5.87 -26.97
N GLU A 312 3.29 5.80 -28.00
CA GLU A 312 2.51 4.59 -28.34
C GLU A 312 3.44 3.39 -28.61
N GLU A 313 4.52 3.62 -29.33
CA GLU A 313 5.51 2.61 -29.63
C GLU A 313 6.30 2.22 -28.39
N SER A 314 6.69 3.17 -27.53
CA SER A 314 7.30 2.91 -26.22
C SER A 314 6.40 2.00 -25.37
N ASN A 315 5.10 2.33 -25.26
CA ASN A 315 4.13 1.52 -24.53
C ASN A 315 4.04 0.09 -25.09
N ARG A 316 3.94 -0.03 -26.41
CA ARG A 316 3.86 -1.32 -27.10
C ARG A 316 5.09 -2.18 -26.83
N LEU A 317 6.28 -1.64 -27.06
CA LEU A 317 7.53 -2.36 -26.88
C LEU A 317 7.80 -2.70 -25.40
N THR A 318 7.52 -1.78 -24.46
CA THR A 318 7.63 -2.04 -23.04
C THR A 318 6.74 -3.21 -22.61
N LYS A 319 5.51 -3.27 -23.14
CA LYS A 319 4.59 -4.37 -22.87
C LYS A 319 5.11 -5.70 -23.43
N VAL A 320 5.65 -5.71 -24.64
CA VAL A 320 6.25 -6.92 -25.24
C VAL A 320 7.44 -7.40 -24.43
N VAL A 321 8.35 -6.51 -24.01
CA VAL A 321 9.49 -6.85 -23.15
C VAL A 321 9.02 -7.43 -21.81
N TYR A 322 8.04 -6.78 -21.15
CA TYR A 322 7.44 -7.27 -19.91
C TYR A 322 6.87 -8.68 -20.05
N GLU A 323 6.11 -8.93 -21.12
CA GLU A 323 5.49 -10.23 -21.36
C GLU A 323 6.56 -11.30 -21.71
N ALA A 324 7.57 -10.96 -22.50
CA ALA A 324 8.67 -11.87 -22.85
C ALA A 324 9.50 -12.28 -21.63
N VAL A 325 9.84 -11.33 -20.75
CA VAL A 325 10.57 -11.60 -19.51
C VAL A 325 9.77 -12.54 -18.58
N ASN A 326 8.48 -12.29 -18.39
CA ASN A 326 7.64 -13.13 -17.51
C ASN A 326 7.34 -14.50 -18.15
N ALA A 327 7.27 -14.60 -19.48
CA ALA A 327 7.08 -15.87 -20.18
C ALA A 327 8.32 -16.77 -20.12
N ASP A 328 9.51 -16.20 -20.09
CA ASP A 328 10.78 -16.90 -19.95
C ASP A 328 10.91 -17.62 -18.59
N GLY A 329 10.32 -17.05 -17.53
CA GLY A 329 10.18 -17.70 -16.22
C GLY A 329 11.42 -17.64 -15.33
N GLU A 330 12.53 -17.04 -15.76
CA GLU A 330 13.72 -16.87 -14.91
C GLU A 330 13.51 -15.83 -13.82
N ILE A 331 12.78 -14.75 -14.11
CA ILE A 331 12.39 -13.71 -13.16
C ILE A 331 10.92 -13.34 -13.35
N PHE A 332 10.30 -12.85 -12.29
CA PHE A 332 8.95 -12.29 -12.33
C PHE A 332 9.02 -10.80 -12.01
N ILE A 333 8.52 -9.97 -12.93
CA ILE A 333 8.45 -8.52 -12.78
C ILE A 333 7.00 -8.04 -12.86
N THR A 334 6.75 -6.82 -12.38
CA THR A 334 5.44 -6.18 -12.44
C THR A 334 5.48 -4.95 -13.34
N SER A 335 4.32 -4.61 -13.89
CA SER A 335 4.11 -3.40 -14.69
C SER A 335 3.13 -2.45 -14.03
N THR A 336 3.06 -1.24 -14.54
CA THR A 336 2.08 -0.23 -14.19
C THR A 336 1.74 0.63 -15.39
N VAL A 337 0.66 1.40 -15.27
CA VAL A 337 0.35 2.49 -16.19
C VAL A 337 0.25 3.77 -15.37
N VAL A 338 1.01 4.79 -15.73
CA VAL A 338 1.04 6.09 -15.08
C VAL A 338 0.84 7.14 -16.15
N ASP A 339 -0.25 7.88 -16.07
CA ASP A 339 -0.63 8.94 -17.03
C ASP A 339 -0.53 8.49 -18.51
N GLY A 340 -1.02 7.27 -18.79
CA GLY A 340 -0.97 6.68 -20.12
C GLY A 340 0.38 6.08 -20.53
N ILE A 341 1.40 6.11 -19.66
CA ILE A 341 2.70 5.48 -19.90
C ILE A 341 2.70 4.07 -19.30
N TYR A 342 2.85 3.07 -20.16
CA TYR A 342 3.09 1.69 -19.70
C TYR A 342 4.54 1.51 -19.28
N ALA A 343 4.78 1.08 -18.07
CA ALA A 343 6.11 0.98 -17.49
C ALA A 343 6.33 -0.31 -16.70
N ILE A 344 7.59 -0.73 -16.63
CA ILE A 344 8.07 -1.84 -15.78
C ILE A 344 8.48 -1.26 -14.43
N ARG A 345 8.18 -2.00 -13.37
CA ARG A 345 8.53 -1.64 -11.99
C ARG A 345 9.44 -2.69 -11.39
N VAL A 346 10.56 -2.23 -10.82
CA VAL A 346 11.49 -3.08 -10.06
C VAL A 346 11.75 -2.49 -8.69
N VAL A 347 11.64 -3.32 -7.64
CA VAL A 347 11.85 -2.94 -6.24
C VAL A 347 13.02 -3.74 -5.65
N GLY A 348 14.01 -3.04 -5.13
CA GLY A 348 15.19 -3.64 -4.48
C GLY A 348 14.99 -4.07 -3.02
N GLY A 349 13.74 -4.24 -2.54
CA GLY A 349 13.39 -4.34 -1.11
C GLY A 349 13.25 -5.75 -0.52
N GLY A 350 13.51 -6.80 -1.25
CA GLY A 350 13.35 -8.18 -0.74
C GLY A 350 14.41 -8.57 0.29
N PRO A 351 14.09 -9.40 1.31
CA PRO A 351 15.03 -9.75 2.39
C PRO A 351 16.25 -10.56 1.93
N LYS A 352 16.15 -11.23 0.79
CA LYS A 352 17.23 -12.03 0.17
C LYS A 352 17.80 -11.39 -1.08
N VAL A 353 17.39 -10.17 -1.42
CA VAL A 353 17.92 -9.46 -2.59
C VAL A 353 19.39 -9.12 -2.35
N ARG A 354 20.22 -9.48 -3.33
CA ARG A 354 21.66 -9.15 -3.40
C ARG A 354 21.92 -8.43 -4.73
N GLU A 355 22.94 -7.63 -4.77
CA GLU A 355 23.30 -6.90 -6.00
C GLU A 355 23.48 -7.83 -7.21
N GLU A 356 24.10 -9.00 -7.01
CA GLU A 356 24.31 -10.01 -8.06
C GLU A 356 22.98 -10.48 -8.67
N VAL A 357 21.95 -10.72 -7.84
CA VAL A 357 20.61 -11.14 -8.27
C VAL A 357 19.94 -10.04 -9.09
N LEU A 358 20.03 -8.79 -8.62
CA LEU A 358 19.48 -7.63 -9.35
C LEU A 358 20.24 -7.40 -10.66
N ARG A 359 21.55 -7.56 -10.67
CA ARG A 359 22.38 -7.42 -11.88
C ARG A 359 22.02 -8.49 -12.92
N ARG A 360 21.79 -9.74 -12.49
CA ARG A 360 21.29 -10.80 -13.37
C ARG A 360 19.90 -10.44 -13.92
N ALA A 361 18.97 -9.99 -13.06
CA ALA A 361 17.65 -9.57 -13.50
C ALA A 361 17.72 -8.43 -14.52
N PHE A 362 18.60 -7.46 -14.30
CA PHE A 362 18.84 -6.37 -15.25
C PHE A 362 19.41 -6.87 -16.58
N SER A 363 20.36 -7.83 -16.56
CA SER A 363 20.93 -8.44 -17.78
C SER A 363 19.84 -9.15 -18.60
N ILE A 364 18.90 -9.86 -17.96
CA ILE A 364 17.77 -10.50 -18.63
C ILE A 364 16.86 -9.44 -19.28
N LEU A 365 16.55 -8.35 -18.56
CA LEU A 365 15.76 -7.23 -19.09
C LEU A 365 16.41 -6.61 -20.33
N VAL A 366 17.73 -6.36 -20.29
CA VAL A 366 18.48 -5.79 -21.41
C VAL A 366 18.47 -6.75 -22.61
N SER A 367 18.76 -8.03 -22.40
CA SER A 367 18.76 -9.03 -23.48
C SER A 367 17.40 -9.10 -24.17
N LYS A 368 16.30 -9.20 -23.40
CA LYS A 368 14.95 -9.26 -23.95
C LYS A 368 14.56 -7.95 -24.67
N ALA A 369 14.96 -6.81 -24.15
CA ALA A 369 14.71 -5.53 -24.80
C ALA A 369 15.46 -5.42 -26.14
N GLU A 370 16.73 -5.85 -26.21
CA GLU A 370 17.52 -5.88 -27.44
C GLU A 370 16.92 -6.83 -28.48
N GLU A 371 16.45 -8.03 -28.05
CA GLU A 371 15.77 -8.98 -28.93
C GLU A 371 14.51 -8.37 -29.53
N VAL A 372 13.67 -7.74 -28.70
CA VAL A 372 12.41 -7.09 -29.11
C VAL A 372 12.65 -5.92 -30.05
N LEU A 373 13.66 -5.09 -29.76
CA LEU A 373 14.03 -3.96 -30.63
C LEU A 373 14.54 -4.41 -32.01
N LYS A 374 15.39 -5.45 -32.05
CA LYS A 374 15.91 -6.03 -33.29
C LYS A 374 14.81 -6.64 -34.17
N ALA A 375 13.84 -7.31 -33.54
CA ALA A 375 12.70 -7.94 -34.24
C ALA A 375 11.60 -6.96 -34.66
N GLY A 376 11.77 -5.65 -34.43
CA GLY A 376 10.72 -4.65 -34.69
C GLY A 376 9.45 -4.84 -33.86
N GLY A 377 9.50 -5.69 -32.83
CA GLY A 377 8.41 -5.96 -31.87
C GLY A 377 7.24 -6.81 -32.39
N ALA A 378 7.02 -6.93 -33.70
CA ALA A 378 5.85 -7.62 -34.24
C ALA A 378 5.94 -9.15 -34.14
N THR A 379 7.05 -9.73 -34.55
CA THR A 379 7.27 -11.19 -34.54
C THR A 379 7.30 -11.81 -33.14
N MET A 380 7.70 -11.05 -32.11
CA MET A 380 7.72 -11.53 -30.74
C MET A 380 6.35 -11.49 -30.07
N LEU A 381 5.50 -10.54 -30.42
CA LEU A 381 4.14 -10.49 -29.90
C LEU A 381 3.33 -11.72 -30.34
N ASP A 382 3.52 -12.15 -31.58
CA ASP A 382 2.90 -13.36 -32.15
C ASP A 382 3.42 -14.62 -31.47
N ALA A 383 4.73 -14.69 -31.16
CA ALA A 383 5.32 -15.80 -30.44
C ALA A 383 4.81 -15.87 -28.97
N VAL A 384 4.73 -14.75 -28.27
CA VAL A 384 4.17 -14.68 -26.89
C VAL A 384 2.68 -15.03 -26.87
N ASN A 385 1.91 -14.56 -27.85
CA ASN A 385 0.48 -14.91 -27.97
C ASN A 385 0.32 -16.41 -28.31
N GLY A 386 1.18 -16.99 -29.14
CA GLY A 386 1.22 -18.43 -29.41
C GLY A 386 1.47 -19.26 -28.17
N VAL A 387 2.42 -18.86 -27.29
CA VAL A 387 2.68 -19.52 -26.02
C VAL A 387 1.49 -19.40 -25.06
N LYS A 388 0.83 -18.23 -24.99
CA LYS A 388 -0.38 -18.05 -24.18
C LYS A 388 -1.54 -18.91 -24.69
N GLU A 389 -1.71 -19.06 -25.98
CA GLU A 389 -2.76 -19.90 -26.58
C GLU A 389 -2.50 -21.38 -26.34
N VAL A 390 -1.26 -21.84 -26.44
CA VAL A 390 -0.86 -23.21 -26.10
C VAL A 390 -1.09 -23.50 -24.62
N ALA A 391 -0.77 -22.58 -23.72
CA ALA A 391 -1.04 -22.70 -22.28
C ALA A 391 -2.54 -22.74 -21.99
N ARG A 392 -3.35 -21.94 -22.70
CA ARG A 392 -4.80 -21.91 -22.57
C ARG A 392 -5.48 -23.18 -23.12
N ILE A 393 -4.96 -23.74 -24.22
CA ILE A 393 -5.43 -25.02 -24.77
C ILE A 393 -5.09 -26.17 -23.85
N ASN A 394 -3.87 -26.19 -23.29
CA ASN A 394 -3.44 -27.23 -22.32
C ASN A 394 -4.21 -27.13 -20.99
N GLY A 395 -4.57 -25.91 -20.53
CA GLY A 395 -5.43 -25.71 -19.35
C GLY A 395 -6.87 -26.21 -19.57
N ARG A 396 -7.43 -26.09 -20.79
CA ARG A 396 -8.77 -26.60 -21.11
C ARG A 396 -8.82 -28.12 -21.31
N ASN A 397 -7.73 -28.73 -21.77
CA ASN A 397 -7.64 -30.19 -21.93
C ASN A 397 -7.45 -30.94 -20.60
N GLY A 398 -7.17 -30.23 -19.49
CA GLY A 398 -7.09 -30.78 -18.14
C GLY A 398 -8.44 -31.24 -17.55
N GLU A 399 -9.58 -30.81 -18.13
CA GLU A 399 -10.91 -31.23 -17.71
C GLU A 399 -11.32 -32.62 -18.26
N ASN A 400 -10.58 -33.20 -19.22
CA ASN A 400 -10.83 -34.50 -19.81
C ASN A 400 -9.71 -35.51 -19.56
N GLY A 401 -9.35 -35.72 -18.30
CA GLY A 401 -8.78 -36.99 -17.82
C GLY A 401 -7.41 -37.42 -18.33
N VAL A 402 -6.57 -36.56 -18.90
CA VAL A 402 -5.18 -36.91 -19.26
C VAL A 402 -4.23 -36.01 -18.46
N LYS A 403 -3.58 -36.64 -17.46
CA LYS A 403 -2.47 -36.03 -16.71
C LYS A 403 -1.29 -35.75 -17.64
N LEU A 404 -1.08 -34.51 -18.04
CA LEU A 404 0.16 -34.05 -18.62
C LEU A 404 0.66 -32.83 -17.84
N SER A 405 1.70 -33.02 -17.14
CA SER A 405 2.81 -32.24 -16.55
C SER A 405 2.84 -30.69 -16.69
N GLY A 406 1.68 -30.04 -16.50
CA GLY A 406 1.63 -28.60 -16.16
C GLY A 406 1.75 -28.33 -14.66
N VAL A 407 1.85 -29.37 -13.84
CA VAL A 407 1.98 -29.34 -12.36
C VAL A 407 3.41 -29.00 -11.93
N SER A 408 4.39 -28.95 -12.84
CA SER A 408 5.80 -28.75 -12.47
C SER A 408 6.12 -27.31 -12.02
N ALA A 409 5.42 -26.30 -12.48
CA ALA A 409 5.70 -24.91 -12.06
C ALA A 409 5.12 -24.60 -10.64
N ILE A 410 3.93 -25.11 -10.33
CA ILE A 410 3.35 -24.98 -8.97
C ILE A 410 4.04 -25.95 -8.01
N ALA A 411 4.34 -27.16 -8.44
CA ALA A 411 5.10 -28.14 -7.63
C ALA A 411 6.57 -27.73 -7.43
N ALA A 412 7.19 -27.00 -8.36
CA ALA A 412 8.54 -26.43 -8.17
C ALA A 412 8.55 -25.30 -7.14
N VAL A 413 7.49 -24.49 -7.07
CA VAL A 413 7.31 -23.48 -6.01
C VAL A 413 7.03 -24.17 -4.66
N GLU A 414 6.21 -25.23 -4.62
CA GLU A 414 5.96 -25.99 -3.38
C GLU A 414 7.17 -26.83 -2.93
N GLN A 415 7.95 -27.41 -3.84
CA GLN A 415 9.19 -28.11 -3.50
C GLN A 415 10.31 -27.15 -3.10
N GLY A 416 10.40 -25.97 -3.71
CA GLY A 416 11.31 -24.91 -3.27
C GLY A 416 11.02 -24.42 -1.85
N VAL A 417 9.74 -24.30 -1.50
CA VAL A 417 9.30 -23.93 -0.14
C VAL A 417 9.56 -25.07 0.86
N LYS A 418 9.34 -26.34 0.48
CA LYS A 418 9.66 -27.49 1.35
C LYS A 418 11.15 -27.70 1.55
N GLY A 419 11.99 -27.46 0.56
CA GLY A 419 13.45 -27.51 0.67
C GLY A 419 14.01 -26.49 1.65
N ILE A 420 13.47 -25.26 1.62
CA ILE A 420 13.89 -24.17 2.51
C ILE A 420 13.49 -24.44 3.97
N VAL A 421 12.36 -25.12 4.20
CA VAL A 421 11.91 -25.50 5.56
C VAL A 421 12.75 -26.66 6.12
N GLN A 422 13.25 -27.59 5.29
CA GLN A 422 14.10 -28.68 5.76
C GLN A 422 15.56 -28.30 6.01
N GLU A 423 16.11 -27.36 5.25
CA GLU A 423 17.46 -26.85 5.53
C GLU A 423 17.53 -25.89 6.73
N GLY A 424 16.44 -25.16 6.99
CA GLY A 424 16.34 -24.29 8.19
C GLY A 424 16.27 -25.01 9.52
N ILE A 425 15.92 -26.32 9.52
CA ILE A 425 15.81 -27.13 10.76
C ILE A 425 17.11 -27.91 11.06
N ARG A 426 18.05 -28.00 10.13
CA ARG A 426 19.36 -28.70 10.34
C ARG A 426 20.51 -27.78 10.75
N GLY A 427 20.26 -26.51 10.99
CA GLY A 427 21.26 -25.50 11.31
C GLY A 427 21.01 -24.74 12.64
N VAL A 428 20.37 -25.38 13.63
CA VAL A 428 20.30 -24.88 15.02
C VAL A 428 20.85 -25.93 15.97
#